data_8c8cd83605d162fa82ee69f709f66805
#
_entry.id   8c8cd83605d162fa82ee69f709f66805
#
_cell.length_a   1.000
_cell.length_b   1.000
_cell.length_c   1.000
_cell.angle_alpha   90.00
_cell.angle_beta   90.00
_cell.angle_gamma   90.00
#
_symmetry.space_group_name_H-M   'P 1'
#
loop_
_entity.id
_entity.type
_entity.pdbx_description
1 polymer ?
#
loop_
_entity_poly.entity_id
_entity_poly.type
_entity_poly.pdbx_seq_one_letter_code
_entity_poly.pdbx_strand_id
1 'polypeptide(L)'
;MTDQTAGTWFLRPDERGNPGTDIDRMGDVDGSWVEGNLVRPLIHGATYFRRLYEELSALRAGDRVYFTDWRGDADEKLLPDGPTIGAVLTDLAGSGVEVRGLLWRSHSDHLRFSARENRKLGTRLNQVGAEVLLDQRVRWLGSHHQKLFVVRHAGHPERDLAFVGGIDLCHQRRDDHDHLGDPQPAPMNHRYGDRTPWHDAALEIRGPVVGDLLRTFCERWDDGHPLDRRTPYRMIVQRLARMPRHPKPLPESFPDPPPAGPHAVQVLRTYGHKRPGYPFAPEGERSVARAYEKAFGIARDLIYVEDQYLWSELVAQGIHDALERSPALRVIVVVPRYPDADGALSGPPSRFGQLRAVRLLQRAAPGRVGVFDLENEEGTPIYVHAKICIVDDTWFTCGSDNFNRRSWTCDSELTCAVVDTTGTDARRLARDLRLEVWSEHLGLTRESLAALDPPAALDLWTRTAAALDAWYAGGCQGARPAGQIRAHRTEPLSRFQALWAEPLYRLIYDPDGRPHRLRRSAEF
;
A
#
# COMPACT_ATOMS: atom_id res chain seq x y z
N MET A 1 12.20 28.77 4.81
CA MET A 1 11.08 28.26 5.65
C MET A 1 10.64 26.86 5.22
N THR A 2 10.84 26.44 4.00
CA THR A 2 10.45 25.14 3.43
C THR A 2 11.22 23.96 4.05
N ASP A 3 12.52 24.09 4.25
CA ASP A 3 13.40 23.03 4.75
C ASP A 3 13.03 22.54 6.18
N GLN A 4 12.63 23.46 7.07
CA GLN A 4 12.24 23.09 8.44
C GLN A 4 10.97 22.24 8.52
N THR A 5 10.03 22.37 7.58
CA THR A 5 8.76 21.61 7.61
C THR A 5 8.97 20.16 7.18
N ALA A 6 9.65 19.92 6.06
CA ALA A 6 9.92 18.56 5.57
C ALA A 6 10.80 17.77 6.56
N GLY A 7 11.89 18.35 7.06
CA GLY A 7 12.79 17.74 8.04
C GLY A 7 12.13 17.39 9.38
N THR A 8 11.01 18.03 9.73
CA THR A 8 10.23 17.67 10.92
C THR A 8 9.51 16.34 10.74
N TRP A 9 8.98 16.09 9.54
CA TRP A 9 8.13 14.94 9.25
C TRP A 9 8.91 13.73 8.70
N PHE A 10 9.93 13.99 7.89
CA PHE A 10 10.68 12.94 7.22
C PHE A 10 11.85 12.40 8.04
N LEU A 11 12.20 11.16 7.80
CA LEU A 11 13.36 10.53 8.42
C LEU A 11 14.65 11.14 7.85
N ARG A 12 15.62 11.39 8.70
CA ARG A 12 17.00 11.63 8.28
C ARG A 12 17.67 10.28 7.92
N PRO A 13 18.83 10.29 7.24
CA PRO A 13 19.54 9.07 6.86
C PRO A 13 19.87 8.16 8.06
N ASP A 14 20.26 8.74 9.20
CA ASP A 14 20.52 8.00 10.44
C ASP A 14 19.24 7.40 11.05
N GLU A 15 18.11 8.10 10.94
CA GLU A 15 16.80 7.62 11.39
C GLU A 15 16.25 6.51 10.48
N ARG A 16 16.55 6.50 9.18
CA ARG A 16 16.20 5.41 8.27
C ARG A 16 16.80 4.08 8.71
N GLY A 17 18.07 4.11 9.15
CA GLY A 17 18.80 2.96 9.69
C GLY A 17 19.13 1.88 8.68
N ASN A 18 19.28 2.22 7.41
CA ASN A 18 19.78 1.35 6.35
C ASN A 18 20.89 2.05 5.54
N PRO A 19 22.15 2.03 5.98
CA PRO A 19 23.26 2.69 5.29
C PRO A 19 23.66 2.01 3.98
N GLY A 20 23.08 0.85 3.66
CA GLY A 20 23.39 0.08 2.46
C GLY A 20 22.59 0.49 1.22
N THR A 21 21.57 1.32 1.37
CA THR A 21 20.74 1.74 0.24
C THR A 21 21.34 2.91 -0.53
N ASP A 22 21.04 2.98 -1.83
CA ASP A 22 21.44 4.07 -2.70
C ASP A 22 20.39 5.19 -2.83
N ILE A 23 19.19 5.02 -2.28
CA ILE A 23 18.10 5.99 -2.44
C ILE A 23 18.30 7.30 -1.68
N ASP A 24 19.13 7.34 -0.64
CA ASP A 24 19.38 8.56 0.14
C ASP A 24 20.56 9.39 -0.37
N ARG A 25 21.10 9.09 -1.55
CA ARG A 25 22.33 9.73 -2.08
C ARG A 25 22.08 10.92 -2.99
N MET A 26 20.84 11.26 -3.30
CA MET A 26 20.49 12.28 -4.29
C MET A 26 20.15 13.65 -3.73
N GLY A 27 20.03 13.82 -2.42
CA GLY A 27 19.82 15.12 -1.80
C GLY A 27 21.14 15.86 -1.55
N ASP A 28 21.26 17.10 -2.01
CA ASP A 28 22.41 17.99 -1.75
C ASP A 28 22.61 18.35 -0.26
N VAL A 29 21.67 17.97 0.61
CA VAL A 29 21.69 18.31 2.04
C VAL A 29 21.11 17.13 2.81
N ASP A 30 21.83 16.52 3.73
CA ASP A 30 21.41 15.61 4.81
C ASP A 30 20.02 14.90 4.71
N GLY A 31 19.39 14.89 3.53
CA GLY A 31 17.99 14.58 3.29
C GLY A 31 17.79 13.25 2.61
N SER A 32 17.13 12.34 3.31
CA SER A 32 16.58 11.12 2.74
C SER A 32 15.20 11.36 2.10
N TRP A 33 14.96 12.55 1.56
CA TRP A 33 13.78 12.91 0.76
C TRP A 33 14.17 13.79 -0.42
N VAL A 34 13.27 13.91 -1.37
CA VAL A 34 13.49 14.67 -2.61
C VAL A 34 12.39 15.70 -2.78
N GLU A 35 12.76 16.96 -2.99
CA GLU A 35 11.85 18.07 -3.32
C GLU A 35 11.63 18.18 -4.83
N GLY A 36 10.70 19.03 -5.23
CA GLY A 36 10.44 19.31 -6.65
C GLY A 36 9.54 18.27 -7.33
N ASN A 37 8.76 17.49 -6.60
CA ASN A 37 7.90 16.49 -7.21
C ASN A 37 6.46 16.97 -7.38
N LEU A 38 5.77 16.44 -8.39
CA LEU A 38 4.33 16.54 -8.56
C LEU A 38 3.70 15.20 -8.18
N VAL A 39 2.94 15.19 -7.09
CA VAL A 39 2.21 14.02 -6.62
C VAL A 39 0.73 14.22 -6.86
N ARG A 40 0.09 13.22 -7.47
CA ARG A 40 -1.34 13.16 -7.71
C ARG A 40 -1.91 11.86 -7.13
N PRO A 41 -2.76 11.94 -6.11
CA PRO A 41 -3.52 10.78 -5.65
C PRO A 41 -4.47 10.28 -6.74
N LEU A 42 -4.58 8.98 -6.88
CA LEU A 42 -5.48 8.27 -7.77
C LEU A 42 -6.38 7.39 -6.90
N ILE A 43 -7.58 7.88 -6.62
CA ILE A 43 -8.55 7.14 -5.82
C ILE A 43 -9.30 6.18 -6.74
N HIS A 44 -9.42 4.94 -6.30
CA HIS A 44 -9.94 3.76 -6.96
C HIS A 44 -9.13 3.24 -8.15
N GLY A 45 -9.25 1.93 -8.34
CA GLY A 45 -8.56 1.21 -9.40
C GLY A 45 -8.95 1.66 -10.80
N ALA A 46 -10.20 2.06 -11.04
CA ALA A 46 -10.63 2.55 -12.34
C ALA A 46 -9.87 3.82 -12.77
N THR A 47 -9.59 4.72 -11.81
CA THR A 47 -8.77 5.92 -12.05
C THR A 47 -7.32 5.54 -12.32
N TYR A 48 -6.75 4.66 -11.49
CA TYR A 48 -5.38 4.18 -11.62
C TYR A 48 -5.15 3.46 -12.97
N PHE A 49 -5.97 2.47 -13.31
CA PHE A 49 -5.79 1.69 -14.55
C PHE A 49 -5.96 2.53 -15.81
N ARG A 50 -6.88 3.51 -15.78
CA ARG A 50 -7.02 4.47 -16.90
C ARG A 50 -5.75 5.29 -17.07
N ARG A 51 -5.22 5.86 -16.00
CA ARG A 51 -3.99 6.64 -16.04
C ARG A 51 -2.78 5.79 -16.48
N LEU A 52 -2.66 4.59 -15.94
CA LEU A 52 -1.62 3.65 -16.35
C LEU A 52 -1.71 3.33 -17.85
N TYR A 53 -2.92 3.07 -18.36
CA TYR A 53 -3.15 2.81 -19.78
C TYR A 53 -2.78 4.01 -20.67
N GLU A 54 -3.17 5.21 -20.29
CA GLU A 54 -2.85 6.44 -21.02
C GLU A 54 -1.33 6.63 -21.14
N GLU A 55 -0.60 6.49 -20.05
CA GLU A 55 0.86 6.64 -20.04
C GLU A 55 1.57 5.53 -20.82
N LEU A 56 1.15 4.28 -20.63
CA LEU A 56 1.72 3.15 -21.37
C LEU A 56 1.45 3.26 -22.88
N SER A 57 0.27 3.71 -23.28
CA SER A 57 -0.11 3.86 -24.70
C SER A 57 0.66 4.97 -25.44
N ALA A 58 1.26 5.90 -24.69
CA ALA A 58 2.07 6.99 -25.25
C ALA A 58 3.54 6.60 -25.52
N LEU A 59 3.97 5.41 -25.07
CA LEU A 59 5.36 4.96 -25.17
C LEU A 59 5.75 4.57 -26.59
N ARG A 60 7.06 4.71 -26.87
CA ARG A 60 7.67 4.45 -28.17
C ARG A 60 8.93 3.59 -28.02
N ALA A 61 9.42 3.07 -29.14
CA ALA A 61 10.69 2.34 -29.17
C ALA A 61 11.82 3.14 -28.50
N GLY A 62 12.56 2.50 -27.60
CA GLY A 62 13.61 3.09 -26.78
C GLY A 62 13.17 3.56 -25.41
N ASP A 63 11.86 3.78 -25.18
CA ASP A 63 11.32 4.03 -23.84
C ASP A 63 11.38 2.77 -22.97
N ARG A 64 11.20 2.92 -21.66
CA ARG A 64 11.36 1.81 -20.71
C ARG A 64 10.25 1.77 -19.68
N VAL A 65 9.86 0.56 -19.32
CA VAL A 65 8.92 0.26 -18.25
C VAL A 65 9.56 -0.71 -17.26
N TYR A 66 9.58 -0.31 -16.00
CA TYR A 66 10.01 -1.15 -14.88
C TYR A 66 8.86 -1.32 -13.89
N PHE A 67 8.58 -2.56 -13.47
CA PHE A 67 7.50 -2.75 -12.51
C PHE A 67 7.77 -3.87 -11.51
N THR A 68 7.20 -3.72 -10.33
CA THR A 68 7.11 -4.79 -9.33
C THR A 68 5.66 -4.94 -8.91
N ASP A 69 5.23 -6.19 -8.70
CA ASP A 69 3.89 -6.45 -8.22
C ASP A 69 3.82 -7.72 -7.38
N TRP A 70 2.83 -7.78 -6.48
CA TRP A 70 2.53 -8.98 -5.73
C TRP A 70 1.77 -9.98 -6.60
N ARG A 71 0.80 -9.51 -7.41
CA ARG A 71 0.03 -10.33 -8.33
C ARG A 71 -0.26 -9.59 -9.63
N GLY A 72 -0.08 -10.28 -10.77
CA GLY A 72 -0.48 -9.81 -12.09
C GLY A 72 -1.28 -10.87 -12.83
N ASP A 73 -2.54 -10.57 -13.15
CA ASP A 73 -3.39 -11.39 -14.01
C ASP A 73 -3.28 -10.86 -15.44
N ALA A 74 -2.77 -11.68 -16.38
CA ALA A 74 -2.46 -11.23 -17.75
C ALA A 74 -3.69 -10.73 -18.52
N ASP A 75 -4.86 -11.13 -18.12
CA ASP A 75 -6.16 -10.80 -18.70
C ASP A 75 -6.93 -9.71 -17.92
N GLU A 76 -6.31 -9.07 -16.89
CA GLU A 76 -6.87 -7.89 -16.25
C GLU A 76 -7.02 -6.75 -17.25
N LYS A 77 -8.23 -6.21 -17.37
CA LYS A 77 -8.56 -5.10 -18.28
C LYS A 77 -8.22 -3.76 -17.64
N LEU A 78 -7.50 -2.92 -18.37
CA LEU A 78 -7.18 -1.56 -17.91
C LEU A 78 -8.36 -0.58 -18.05
N LEU A 79 -9.27 -0.85 -19.00
CA LEU A 79 -10.51 -0.10 -19.23
C LEU A 79 -11.68 -1.09 -19.36
N PRO A 80 -12.94 -0.67 -19.14
CA PRO A 80 -14.10 -1.56 -19.25
C PRO A 80 -14.13 -2.40 -20.53
N ASP A 81 -13.97 -1.76 -21.68
CA ASP A 81 -13.94 -2.40 -23.01
C ASP A 81 -12.55 -2.29 -23.67
N GLY A 82 -11.51 -2.05 -22.87
CA GLY A 82 -10.15 -1.83 -23.32
C GLY A 82 -9.30 -3.10 -23.36
N PRO A 83 -8.01 -2.93 -23.69
CA PRO A 83 -7.06 -4.02 -23.71
C PRO A 83 -6.71 -4.49 -22.30
N THR A 84 -6.21 -5.72 -22.23
CA THR A 84 -5.66 -6.28 -20.98
C THR A 84 -4.24 -5.79 -20.75
N ILE A 85 -3.81 -5.76 -19.48
CA ILE A 85 -2.42 -5.38 -19.12
C ILE A 85 -1.40 -6.28 -19.83
N GLY A 86 -1.70 -7.58 -19.94
CA GLY A 86 -0.82 -8.51 -20.66
C GLY A 86 -0.75 -8.21 -22.17
N ALA A 87 -1.82 -7.72 -22.80
CA ALA A 87 -1.78 -7.30 -24.19
C ALA A 87 -0.94 -6.02 -24.35
N VAL A 88 -1.23 -4.98 -23.57
CA VAL A 88 -0.50 -3.69 -23.61
C VAL A 88 1.00 -3.90 -23.43
N LEU A 89 1.42 -4.62 -22.39
CA LEU A 89 2.86 -4.86 -22.16
C LEU A 89 3.50 -5.75 -23.25
N THR A 90 2.72 -6.68 -23.85
CA THR A 90 3.19 -7.49 -24.98
C THR A 90 3.44 -6.61 -26.21
N ASP A 91 2.51 -5.73 -26.54
CA ASP A 91 2.59 -4.84 -27.68
C ASP A 91 3.76 -3.82 -27.51
N LEU A 92 3.95 -3.30 -26.31
CA LEU A 92 5.06 -2.42 -25.97
C LEU A 92 6.42 -3.13 -26.16
N ALA A 93 6.58 -4.32 -25.59
CA ALA A 93 7.82 -5.07 -25.76
C ALA A 93 8.08 -5.42 -27.24
N GLY A 94 7.04 -5.77 -27.99
CA GLY A 94 7.10 -6.03 -29.44
C GLY A 94 7.42 -4.80 -30.29
N SER A 95 7.09 -3.60 -29.81
CA SER A 95 7.39 -2.33 -30.50
C SER A 95 8.75 -1.71 -30.14
N GLY A 96 9.56 -2.38 -29.30
CA GLY A 96 10.90 -1.91 -28.92
C GLY A 96 10.96 -1.07 -27.65
N VAL A 97 9.89 -1.07 -26.83
CA VAL A 97 9.94 -0.57 -25.45
C VAL A 97 10.59 -1.64 -24.58
N GLU A 98 11.53 -1.23 -23.74
CA GLU A 98 12.13 -2.15 -22.78
C GLU A 98 11.19 -2.40 -21.60
N VAL A 99 10.75 -3.65 -21.42
CA VAL A 99 9.86 -4.05 -20.32
C VAL A 99 10.59 -4.99 -19.37
N ARG A 100 10.76 -4.58 -18.12
CA ARG A 100 11.38 -5.35 -17.03
C ARG A 100 10.41 -5.46 -15.85
N GLY A 101 10.23 -6.64 -15.29
CA GLY A 101 9.31 -6.85 -14.18
C GLY A 101 9.78 -7.86 -13.16
N LEU A 102 9.48 -7.62 -11.89
CA LEU A 102 9.66 -8.55 -10.77
C LEU A 102 8.31 -8.83 -10.13
N LEU A 103 7.78 -10.02 -10.33
CA LEU A 103 6.56 -10.49 -9.72
C LEU A 103 6.87 -11.42 -8.55
N TRP A 104 6.07 -11.33 -7.47
CA TRP A 104 6.29 -12.22 -6.34
C TRP A 104 6.06 -13.68 -6.71
N ARG A 105 6.97 -14.54 -6.28
CA ARG A 105 6.80 -15.98 -6.29
C ARG A 105 6.40 -16.47 -4.92
N SER A 106 5.15 -16.92 -4.78
CA SER A 106 4.65 -17.48 -3.52
C SER A 106 5.41 -18.74 -3.09
N HIS A 107 5.39 -19.03 -1.78
CA HIS A 107 6.05 -20.20 -1.21
C HIS A 107 5.39 -21.53 -1.60
N SER A 108 4.13 -21.51 -2.02
CA SER A 108 3.37 -22.69 -2.45
C SER A 108 2.53 -22.38 -3.67
N ASP A 109 2.56 -23.26 -4.67
CA ASP A 109 1.70 -23.17 -5.86
C ASP A 109 0.28 -23.72 -5.58
N HIS A 110 0.03 -24.29 -4.41
CA HIS A 110 -1.22 -24.97 -4.03
C HIS A 110 -2.15 -24.14 -3.16
N LEU A 111 -1.67 -23.03 -2.60
CA LEU A 111 -2.48 -22.08 -1.86
C LEU A 111 -2.98 -21.00 -2.83
N ARG A 112 -4.04 -20.25 -2.46
CA ARG A 112 -4.65 -19.15 -3.24
C ARG A 112 -3.68 -18.04 -3.67
N PHE A 113 -2.38 -18.23 -3.54
CA PHE A 113 -1.35 -17.27 -3.85
C PHE A 113 -0.87 -17.42 -5.29
N SER A 114 -0.76 -16.39 -5.93
CA SER A 114 -0.54 -15.86 -7.26
C SER A 114 0.60 -16.44 -8.12
N ALA A 115 1.40 -17.42 -7.68
CA ALA A 115 2.54 -17.90 -8.47
C ALA A 115 2.16 -18.41 -9.86
N ARG A 116 0.98 -18.99 -10.01
CA ARG A 116 0.49 -19.49 -11.30
C ARG A 116 0.16 -18.36 -12.27
N GLU A 117 -0.57 -17.34 -11.79
CA GLU A 117 -0.98 -16.20 -12.62
C GLU A 117 0.23 -15.32 -12.96
N ASN A 118 1.08 -15.03 -11.99
CA ASN A 118 2.35 -14.34 -12.21
C ASN A 118 3.23 -15.06 -13.24
N ARG A 119 3.25 -16.39 -13.23
CA ARG A 119 3.98 -17.19 -14.23
C ARG A 119 3.38 -17.05 -15.62
N LYS A 120 2.05 -17.04 -15.75
CA LYS A 120 1.39 -16.83 -17.05
C LYS A 120 1.74 -15.47 -17.63
N LEU A 121 1.65 -14.39 -16.84
CA LEU A 121 2.01 -13.04 -17.26
C LEU A 121 3.50 -12.99 -17.67
N GLY A 122 4.41 -13.44 -16.81
CA GLY A 122 5.85 -13.46 -17.11
C GLY A 122 6.19 -14.28 -18.34
N THR A 123 5.60 -15.48 -18.51
CA THR A 123 5.86 -16.32 -19.69
C THR A 123 5.41 -15.64 -20.98
N ARG A 124 4.22 -15.04 -20.99
CA ARG A 124 3.68 -14.32 -22.16
C ARG A 124 4.60 -13.17 -22.58
N LEU A 125 5.03 -12.35 -21.63
CA LEU A 125 5.86 -11.18 -21.89
C LEU A 125 7.28 -11.57 -22.34
N ASN A 126 7.86 -12.60 -21.73
CA ASN A 126 9.19 -13.08 -22.08
C ASN A 126 9.28 -13.69 -23.49
N GLN A 127 8.17 -14.14 -24.07
CA GLN A 127 8.11 -14.64 -25.45
C GLN A 127 8.31 -13.53 -26.51
N VAL A 128 8.07 -12.27 -26.14
CA VAL A 128 8.18 -11.11 -27.05
C VAL A 128 9.36 -10.19 -26.72
N GLY A 129 10.31 -10.67 -25.90
CA GLY A 129 11.57 -9.96 -25.63
C GLY A 129 11.59 -9.16 -24.32
N ALA A 130 10.51 -9.09 -23.56
CA ALA A 130 10.54 -8.57 -22.21
C ALA A 130 11.35 -9.49 -21.27
N GLU A 131 11.66 -9.00 -20.07
CA GLU A 131 12.20 -9.83 -19.00
C GLU A 131 11.39 -9.64 -17.72
N VAL A 132 10.40 -10.50 -17.51
CA VAL A 132 9.53 -10.48 -16.33
C VAL A 132 9.75 -11.76 -15.55
N LEU A 133 10.23 -11.61 -14.32
CA LEU A 133 10.79 -12.66 -13.51
C LEU A 133 9.98 -12.87 -12.23
N LEU A 134 9.95 -14.11 -11.74
CA LEU A 134 9.35 -14.44 -10.47
C LEU A 134 10.41 -14.40 -9.36
N ASP A 135 10.23 -13.48 -8.41
CA ASP A 135 11.18 -13.21 -7.33
C ASP A 135 10.71 -13.82 -6.00
N GLN A 136 11.55 -14.65 -5.39
CA GLN A 136 11.33 -15.27 -4.08
C GLN A 136 12.40 -14.87 -3.05
N ARG A 137 13.21 -13.88 -3.32
CA ARG A 137 14.29 -13.41 -2.44
C ARG A 137 13.75 -12.64 -1.22
N VAL A 138 12.79 -13.23 -0.55
CA VAL A 138 12.18 -12.71 0.67
C VAL A 138 12.56 -13.55 1.89
N ARG A 139 12.28 -13.02 3.07
CA ARG A 139 12.35 -13.77 4.32
C ARG A 139 11.38 -14.97 4.30
N TRP A 140 11.68 -16.00 5.09
CA TRP A 140 10.72 -17.09 5.32
C TRP A 140 9.39 -16.55 5.84
N LEU A 141 8.26 -16.98 5.24
CA LEU A 141 6.90 -16.49 5.47
C LEU A 141 6.64 -15.03 5.06
N GLY A 142 7.64 -14.33 4.50
CA GLY A 142 7.46 -13.02 3.90
C GLY A 142 6.99 -13.10 2.44
N SER A 143 6.54 -11.98 1.92
CA SER A 143 6.18 -11.79 0.51
C SER A 143 6.86 -10.55 -0.07
N HIS A 144 7.00 -10.49 -1.41
CA HIS A 144 7.20 -9.23 -2.10
C HIS A 144 5.84 -8.59 -2.31
N HIS A 145 5.54 -7.52 -1.56
CA HIS A 145 4.25 -6.87 -1.58
C HIS A 145 4.27 -5.47 -2.20
N GLN A 146 5.44 -5.03 -2.67
CA GLN A 146 5.62 -3.76 -3.37
C GLN A 146 4.80 -3.71 -4.66
N LYS A 147 4.15 -2.57 -4.93
CA LYS A 147 3.47 -2.24 -6.18
C LYS A 147 4.08 -0.96 -6.72
N LEU A 148 4.77 -1.09 -7.84
CA LEU A 148 5.53 -0.02 -8.46
C LEU A 148 5.48 -0.15 -9.98
N PHE A 149 5.16 0.95 -10.67
CA PHE A 149 5.45 1.15 -12.08
C PHE A 149 6.34 2.36 -12.24
N VAL A 150 7.42 2.24 -13.00
CA VAL A 150 8.27 3.36 -13.41
C VAL A 150 8.30 3.40 -14.92
N VAL A 151 7.95 4.53 -15.47
CA VAL A 151 7.93 4.81 -16.91
C VAL A 151 9.02 5.84 -17.22
N ARG A 152 9.94 5.49 -18.11
CA ARG A 152 11.06 6.34 -18.50
C ARG A 152 11.05 6.59 -20.00
N HIS A 153 11.17 7.84 -20.39
CA HIS A 153 11.13 8.28 -21.79
C HIS A 153 12.52 8.59 -22.32
N ALA A 154 12.91 7.95 -23.41
CA ALA A 154 14.21 8.16 -24.03
C ALA A 154 14.38 9.61 -24.53
N GLY A 155 15.35 10.33 -23.97
CA GLY A 155 15.60 11.73 -24.31
C GLY A 155 14.60 12.75 -23.77
N HIS A 156 13.61 12.31 -22.96
CA HIS A 156 12.55 13.16 -22.42
C HIS A 156 12.32 12.93 -20.92
N PRO A 157 13.34 13.14 -20.06
CA PRO A 157 13.20 12.85 -18.62
C PRO A 157 12.11 13.69 -17.93
N GLU A 158 11.72 14.84 -18.48
CA GLU A 158 10.62 15.67 -17.97
C GLU A 158 9.23 14.97 -18.05
N ARG A 159 9.13 13.91 -18.87
CA ARG A 159 7.91 13.11 -19.01
C ARG A 159 7.88 11.89 -18.09
N ASP A 160 9.00 11.55 -17.50
CA ASP A 160 9.13 10.38 -16.64
C ASP A 160 8.18 10.43 -15.44
N LEU A 161 7.68 9.28 -15.07
CA LEU A 161 6.76 9.17 -13.95
C LEU A 161 6.83 7.78 -13.27
N ALA A 162 6.25 7.71 -12.08
CA ALA A 162 6.05 6.46 -11.38
C ALA A 162 4.66 6.38 -10.76
N PHE A 163 4.18 5.14 -10.59
CA PHE A 163 2.97 4.82 -9.82
C PHE A 163 3.36 3.96 -8.62
N VAL A 164 2.87 4.34 -7.43
CA VAL A 164 3.07 3.61 -6.16
C VAL A 164 1.75 3.56 -5.41
N GLY A 165 1.37 2.42 -4.82
CA GLY A 165 0.14 2.36 -4.06
C GLY A 165 -0.26 0.98 -3.58
N GLY A 166 -1.55 0.80 -3.29
CA GLY A 166 -2.14 -0.47 -2.86
C GLY A 166 -2.59 -1.39 -4.00
N ILE A 167 -2.72 -0.86 -5.22
CA ILE A 167 -3.42 -1.52 -6.33
C ILE A 167 -2.51 -2.49 -7.06
N ASP A 168 -2.85 -3.78 -7.04
CA ASP A 168 -2.21 -4.83 -7.84
C ASP A 168 -2.74 -4.87 -9.28
N LEU A 169 -1.95 -5.42 -10.21
CA LEU A 169 -2.36 -5.68 -11.60
C LEU A 169 -3.24 -6.94 -11.73
N CYS A 170 -4.26 -7.08 -10.93
CA CYS A 170 -5.05 -8.29 -10.90
C CYS A 170 -6.55 -8.01 -10.83
N HIS A 171 -7.33 -9.03 -11.13
CA HIS A 171 -8.79 -8.99 -11.06
C HIS A 171 -9.29 -8.43 -9.73
N GLN A 172 -10.48 -7.85 -9.74
CA GLN A 172 -11.17 -7.27 -8.58
C GLN A 172 -10.56 -5.93 -8.10
N ARG A 173 -9.70 -5.29 -8.87
CA ARG A 173 -9.10 -4.02 -8.47
C ARG A 173 -9.69 -2.81 -9.19
N ARG A 174 -10.36 -3.02 -10.32
CA ARG A 174 -10.90 -1.95 -11.15
C ARG A 174 -12.33 -1.59 -10.73
N ASP A 175 -12.47 -0.99 -9.58
CA ASP A 175 -13.72 -0.39 -9.09
C ASP A 175 -13.61 1.15 -9.08
N ASP A 176 -14.71 1.84 -8.90
CA ASP A 176 -14.83 3.30 -8.88
C ASP A 176 -15.67 3.77 -7.68
N HIS A 177 -16.03 5.06 -7.65
CA HIS A 177 -16.76 5.69 -6.55
C HIS A 177 -18.18 5.15 -6.31
N ASP A 178 -18.77 4.46 -7.29
CA ASP A 178 -20.10 3.83 -7.16
C ASP A 178 -20.01 2.50 -6.40
N HIS A 179 -18.84 1.93 -6.30
CA HIS A 179 -18.57 0.69 -5.59
C HIS A 179 -19.50 -0.46 -5.99
N LEU A 180 -19.65 -0.68 -7.28
CA LEU A 180 -20.41 -1.80 -7.84
C LEU A 180 -19.55 -3.05 -8.10
N GLY A 181 -18.27 -2.98 -7.77
CA GLY A 181 -17.27 -4.03 -7.94
C GLY A 181 -16.75 -4.18 -9.37
N ASP A 182 -15.59 -4.79 -9.52
CA ASP A 182 -14.97 -5.06 -10.82
C ASP A 182 -15.78 -6.09 -11.61
N PRO A 183 -16.07 -5.85 -12.91
CA PRO A 183 -16.63 -6.85 -13.81
C PRO A 183 -15.79 -8.14 -13.95
N GLN A 184 -14.53 -8.13 -13.56
CA GLN A 184 -13.64 -9.30 -13.48
C GLN A 184 -13.40 -9.69 -12.00
N PRO A 185 -14.41 -10.30 -11.32
CA PRO A 185 -14.31 -10.60 -9.90
C PRO A 185 -13.30 -11.73 -9.62
N ALA A 186 -12.70 -11.70 -8.44
CA ALA A 186 -11.91 -12.80 -7.88
C ALA A 186 -12.62 -13.40 -6.67
N PRO A 187 -12.42 -14.71 -6.36
CA PRO A 187 -13.03 -15.33 -5.19
C PRO A 187 -12.60 -14.65 -3.89
N MET A 188 -13.59 -14.25 -3.10
CA MET A 188 -13.42 -13.58 -1.82
C MET A 188 -14.43 -14.09 -0.78
N ASN A 189 -14.43 -13.53 0.40
CA ASN A 189 -15.44 -13.81 1.41
C ASN A 189 -16.85 -13.51 0.85
N HIS A 190 -17.74 -14.50 0.90
CA HIS A 190 -19.08 -14.43 0.31
C HIS A 190 -19.94 -13.26 0.82
N ARG A 191 -19.60 -12.70 2.00
CA ARG A 191 -20.31 -11.55 2.59
C ARG A 191 -20.11 -10.25 1.79
N TYR A 192 -19.14 -10.22 0.88
CA TYR A 192 -18.91 -9.11 -0.06
C TYR A 192 -19.67 -9.27 -1.38
N GLY A 193 -20.51 -10.30 -1.51
CA GLY A 193 -21.22 -10.61 -2.75
C GLY A 193 -20.34 -11.24 -3.83
N ASP A 194 -20.92 -11.47 -5.00
CA ASP A 194 -20.24 -12.11 -6.15
C ASP A 194 -19.26 -11.16 -6.84
N ARG A 195 -19.52 -9.85 -6.77
CA ARG A 195 -18.66 -8.78 -7.24
C ARG A 195 -18.33 -7.87 -6.07
N THR A 196 -17.23 -8.16 -5.42
CA THR A 196 -16.83 -7.41 -4.22
C THR A 196 -16.58 -5.94 -4.54
N PRO A 197 -17.32 -4.99 -3.92
CA PRO A 197 -16.97 -3.57 -3.94
C PRO A 197 -15.58 -3.35 -3.35
N TRP A 198 -14.77 -2.51 -4.00
CA TRP A 198 -13.34 -2.35 -3.69
C TRP A 198 -12.95 -0.89 -3.55
N HIS A 199 -12.33 -0.52 -2.42
CA HIS A 199 -11.77 0.80 -2.21
C HIS A 199 -10.24 0.72 -2.08
N ASP A 200 -9.52 1.43 -2.95
CA ASP A 200 -8.06 1.41 -2.99
C ASP A 200 -7.49 2.74 -3.53
N ALA A 201 -6.19 2.94 -3.38
CA ALA A 201 -5.52 4.15 -3.82
C ALA A 201 -4.10 3.90 -4.32
N ALA A 202 -3.65 4.77 -5.22
CA ALA A 202 -2.27 4.88 -5.68
C ALA A 202 -1.86 6.34 -5.84
N LEU A 203 -0.58 6.58 -6.04
CA LEU A 203 -0.01 7.88 -6.39
C LEU A 203 0.56 7.81 -7.80
N GLU A 204 0.27 8.82 -8.64
CA GLU A 204 1.06 9.19 -9.80
C GLU A 204 2.08 10.23 -9.36
N ILE A 205 3.36 10.01 -9.65
CA ILE A 205 4.45 10.86 -9.18
C ILE A 205 5.33 11.22 -10.38
N ARG A 206 5.61 12.52 -10.53
CA ARG A 206 6.56 13.06 -11.51
C ARG A 206 7.62 13.88 -10.78
N GLY A 207 8.80 13.99 -11.35
CA GLY A 207 9.91 14.73 -10.77
C GLY A 207 11.05 13.85 -10.26
N PRO A 208 12.04 14.42 -9.55
CA PRO A 208 13.30 13.75 -9.27
C PRO A 208 13.18 12.45 -8.46
N VAL A 209 12.17 12.30 -7.59
CA VAL A 209 11.97 11.08 -6.78
C VAL A 209 11.68 9.83 -7.61
N VAL A 210 11.28 9.98 -8.89
CA VAL A 210 11.14 8.85 -9.82
C VAL A 210 12.48 8.09 -9.95
N GLY A 211 13.62 8.80 -9.82
CA GLY A 211 14.94 8.20 -9.73
C GLY A 211 15.10 7.26 -8.52
N ASP A 212 14.65 7.66 -7.34
CA ASP A 212 14.72 6.83 -6.12
C ASP A 212 13.77 5.62 -6.19
N LEU A 213 12.60 5.80 -6.79
CA LEU A 213 11.66 4.71 -7.06
C LEU A 213 12.26 3.70 -8.04
N LEU A 214 12.94 4.17 -9.09
CA LEU A 214 13.69 3.30 -10.01
C LEU A 214 14.83 2.58 -9.28
N ARG A 215 15.60 3.25 -8.41
CA ARG A 215 16.66 2.62 -7.61
C ARG A 215 16.11 1.51 -6.73
N THR A 216 14.91 1.67 -6.16
CA THR A 216 14.25 0.59 -5.40
C THR A 216 14.03 -0.66 -6.26
N PHE A 217 13.66 -0.50 -7.54
CA PHE A 217 13.59 -1.61 -8.49
C PHE A 217 14.98 -2.17 -8.81
N CYS A 218 15.97 -1.31 -9.11
CA CYS A 218 17.33 -1.72 -9.48
C CYS A 218 18.01 -2.50 -8.36
N GLU A 219 17.93 -2.05 -7.11
CA GLU A 219 18.50 -2.76 -5.94
C GLU A 219 17.95 -4.19 -5.82
N ARG A 220 16.64 -4.39 -6.06
CA ARG A 220 16.07 -5.75 -6.10
C ARG A 220 16.49 -6.52 -7.34
N TRP A 221 16.55 -5.86 -8.49
CA TRP A 221 16.94 -6.50 -9.75
C TRP A 221 18.37 -7.02 -9.69
N ASP A 222 19.29 -6.18 -9.24
CA ASP A 222 20.73 -6.44 -9.18
C ASP A 222 21.17 -7.25 -7.94
N ASP A 223 20.22 -7.66 -7.06
CA ASP A 223 20.53 -8.60 -5.97
C ASP A 223 21.12 -9.89 -6.54
N GLY A 224 22.41 -10.11 -6.32
CA GLY A 224 23.18 -11.24 -6.87
C GLY A 224 22.73 -12.63 -6.36
N HIS A 225 21.80 -12.70 -5.41
CA HIS A 225 21.25 -13.96 -4.96
C HIS A 225 20.30 -14.57 -6.01
N PRO A 226 20.23 -15.90 -6.13
CA PRO A 226 19.27 -16.55 -7.01
C PRO A 226 17.83 -16.14 -6.70
N LEU A 227 17.03 -15.88 -7.75
CA LEU A 227 15.60 -15.55 -7.66
C LEU A 227 14.78 -16.62 -6.94
N ASP A 228 15.25 -17.86 -6.94
CA ASP A 228 14.64 -19.00 -6.27
C ASP A 228 15.25 -19.24 -4.88
N ARG A 229 14.45 -19.77 -4.00
CA ARG A 229 14.93 -20.31 -2.74
C ARG A 229 15.58 -21.69 -2.97
N ARG A 230 16.76 -21.92 -2.40
CA ARG A 230 17.51 -23.21 -2.48
C ARG A 230 16.81 -24.30 -1.65
N THR A 231 15.67 -24.81 -2.12
CA THR A 231 15.16 -26.10 -1.66
C THR A 231 15.29 -27.09 -2.82
N PRO A 232 15.72 -28.35 -2.57
CA PRO A 232 15.91 -29.33 -3.65
C PRO A 232 14.69 -29.47 -4.56
N TYR A 233 13.51 -29.53 -4.00
CA TYR A 233 12.24 -29.59 -4.73
C TYR A 233 12.06 -28.40 -5.70
N ARG A 234 12.31 -27.18 -5.22
CA ARG A 234 12.11 -25.97 -6.03
C ARG A 234 13.17 -25.79 -7.09
N MET A 235 14.40 -26.20 -6.83
CA MET A 235 15.46 -26.25 -7.85
C MET A 235 15.07 -27.18 -9.01
N ILE A 236 14.45 -28.32 -8.73
CA ILE A 236 13.94 -29.25 -9.76
C ILE A 236 12.80 -28.60 -10.55
N VAL A 237 11.80 -28.05 -9.86
CA VAL A 237 10.64 -27.40 -10.51
C VAL A 237 11.07 -26.22 -11.39
N GLN A 238 12.03 -25.40 -10.95
CA GLN A 238 12.53 -24.29 -11.77
C GLN A 238 13.34 -24.76 -12.97
N ARG A 239 14.20 -25.78 -12.79
CA ARG A 239 14.90 -26.41 -13.92
C ARG A 239 13.94 -26.94 -14.97
N LEU A 240 12.88 -27.64 -14.55
CA LEU A 240 11.84 -28.14 -15.44
C LEU A 240 11.06 -27.03 -16.13
N ALA A 241 10.79 -25.93 -15.41
CA ALA A 241 10.10 -24.76 -15.93
C ALA A 241 11.01 -23.80 -16.75
N ARG A 242 12.30 -24.13 -16.91
CA ARG A 242 13.30 -23.29 -17.61
C ARG A 242 13.34 -21.84 -17.12
N MET A 243 13.06 -21.61 -15.85
CA MET A 243 13.06 -20.26 -15.28
C MET A 243 14.50 -19.76 -15.06
N PRO A 244 14.82 -18.51 -15.39
CA PRO A 244 16.13 -17.94 -15.14
C PRO A 244 16.39 -17.86 -13.62
N ARG A 245 17.64 -18.04 -13.22
CA ARG A 245 18.05 -17.95 -11.80
C ARG A 245 18.50 -16.56 -11.41
N HIS A 246 18.95 -15.79 -12.36
CA HIS A 246 19.42 -14.41 -12.19
C HIS A 246 18.84 -13.54 -13.29
N PRO A 247 18.51 -12.28 -12.99
CA PRO A 247 18.16 -11.30 -14.00
C PRO A 247 19.35 -11.02 -14.94
N LYS A 248 19.06 -10.56 -16.15
CA LYS A 248 20.08 -9.95 -17.03
C LYS A 248 20.44 -8.56 -16.50
N PRO A 249 21.66 -8.07 -16.77
CA PRO A 249 22.01 -6.69 -16.43
C PRO A 249 20.99 -5.69 -16.99
N LEU A 250 20.70 -4.64 -16.22
CA LEU A 250 19.90 -3.52 -16.69
C LEU A 250 20.75 -2.67 -17.67
N PRO A 251 20.12 -2.01 -18.65
CA PRO A 251 20.80 -1.05 -19.49
C PRO A 251 21.24 0.19 -18.69
N GLU A 252 22.13 0.98 -19.26
CA GLU A 252 22.54 2.25 -18.67
C GLU A 252 21.33 3.13 -18.33
N SER A 253 21.31 3.71 -17.12
CA SER A 253 20.18 4.52 -16.65
C SER A 253 20.05 5.81 -17.45
N PHE A 254 18.82 6.27 -17.66
CA PHE A 254 18.55 7.63 -18.13
C PHE A 254 18.83 8.64 -17.01
N PRO A 255 19.10 9.91 -17.35
CA PRO A 255 19.18 10.98 -16.35
C PRO A 255 17.93 11.06 -15.49
N ASP A 256 18.06 11.43 -14.23
CA ASP A 256 16.92 11.62 -13.35
C ASP A 256 16.03 12.77 -13.86
N PRO A 257 14.70 12.69 -13.64
CA PRO A 257 13.77 13.73 -14.08
C PRO A 257 14.03 15.08 -13.40
N PRO A 258 13.79 16.19 -14.11
CA PRO A 258 13.84 17.52 -13.52
C PRO A 258 12.68 17.75 -12.55
N PRO A 259 12.73 18.80 -11.71
CA PRO A 259 11.61 19.21 -10.88
C PRO A 259 10.32 19.39 -11.69
N ALA A 260 9.20 18.88 -11.16
CA ALA A 260 7.89 18.88 -11.82
C ALA A 260 6.79 19.55 -10.99
N GLY A 261 7.03 19.81 -9.70
CA GLY A 261 5.99 20.35 -8.82
C GLY A 261 6.49 20.72 -7.41
N PRO A 262 5.58 20.99 -6.50
CA PRO A 262 5.91 21.60 -5.23
C PRO A 262 6.07 20.61 -4.07
N HIS A 263 5.97 19.31 -4.30
CA HIS A 263 5.88 18.34 -3.20
C HIS A 263 7.26 17.77 -2.87
N ALA A 264 7.54 17.64 -1.57
CA ALA A 264 8.63 16.84 -1.05
C ALA A 264 8.12 15.39 -0.85
N VAL A 265 8.92 14.42 -1.27
CA VAL A 265 8.57 13.00 -1.20
C VAL A 265 9.73 12.22 -0.60
N GLN A 266 9.41 11.36 0.36
CA GLN A 266 10.33 10.38 0.91
C GLN A 266 9.88 8.96 0.53
N VAL A 267 10.78 8.21 -0.09
CA VAL A 267 10.57 6.79 -0.38
C VAL A 267 10.84 5.97 0.88
N LEU A 268 9.84 5.24 1.35
CA LEU A 268 9.90 4.40 2.55
C LEU A 268 9.75 2.93 2.15
N ARG A 269 10.51 2.05 2.83
CA ARG A 269 10.51 0.64 2.49
C ARG A 269 10.53 -0.25 3.71
N THR A 270 10.02 -1.45 3.54
CA THR A 270 10.28 -2.58 4.44
C THR A 270 10.99 -3.69 3.68
N TYR A 271 12.06 -4.20 4.28
CA TYR A 271 12.70 -5.46 3.90
C TYR A 271 12.97 -6.26 5.17
N GLY A 272 12.33 -7.42 5.30
CA GLY A 272 12.49 -8.27 6.49
C GLY A 272 13.92 -8.81 6.62
N HIS A 273 14.44 -8.85 7.84
CA HIS A 273 15.76 -9.46 8.10
C HIS A 273 15.78 -10.93 7.65
N LYS A 274 16.71 -11.30 6.78
CA LYS A 274 16.92 -12.67 6.29
C LYS A 274 18.40 -13.04 6.23
N ARG A 275 18.69 -14.31 6.05
CA ARG A 275 20.06 -14.81 5.81
C ARG A 275 20.10 -15.68 4.54
N PRO A 276 21.01 -15.40 3.60
CA PRO A 276 21.86 -14.20 3.53
C PRO A 276 21.01 -12.92 3.44
N GLY A 277 21.53 -11.80 3.95
CA GLY A 277 20.90 -10.48 3.89
C GLY A 277 20.73 -9.98 2.45
N TYR A 278 19.92 -8.95 2.25
CA TYR A 278 19.91 -8.24 0.96
C TYR A 278 21.22 -7.45 0.83
N PRO A 279 21.86 -7.39 -0.37
CA PRO A 279 23.08 -6.60 -0.55
C PRO A 279 22.90 -5.12 -0.15
N PHE A 280 21.74 -4.56 -0.48
CA PHE A 280 21.36 -3.17 -0.20
C PHE A 280 20.69 -2.96 1.17
N ALA A 281 20.37 -4.01 1.90
CA ALA A 281 19.77 -3.97 3.24
C ALA A 281 20.18 -5.21 4.06
N PRO A 282 21.45 -5.32 4.48
CA PRO A 282 21.97 -6.53 5.13
C PRO A 282 21.23 -6.93 6.41
N GLU A 283 20.81 -5.95 7.23
CA GLU A 283 20.00 -6.15 8.44
C GLU A 283 18.49 -5.97 8.22
N GLY A 284 18.07 -5.86 6.95
CA GLY A 284 16.72 -5.44 6.55
C GLY A 284 16.53 -3.93 6.64
N GLU A 285 15.40 -3.44 6.17
CA GLU A 285 15.00 -2.04 6.27
C GLU A 285 13.61 -1.94 6.88
N ARG A 286 13.36 -0.92 7.68
CA ARG A 286 12.09 -0.67 8.38
C ARG A 286 11.75 0.82 8.40
N SER A 287 12.12 1.53 7.34
CA SER A 287 11.86 2.97 7.22
C SER A 287 10.36 3.30 7.22
N VAL A 288 9.49 2.40 6.74
CA VAL A 288 8.04 2.52 6.89
C VAL A 288 7.65 2.66 8.37
N ALA A 289 8.01 1.69 9.21
CA ALA A 289 7.67 1.71 10.63
C ALA A 289 8.20 2.96 11.34
N ARG A 290 9.46 3.31 11.10
CA ARG A 290 10.12 4.47 11.71
C ARG A 290 9.50 5.80 11.31
N ALA A 291 9.06 5.92 10.05
CA ALA A 291 8.36 7.12 9.58
C ALA A 291 7.01 7.29 10.28
N TYR A 292 6.26 6.20 10.47
CA TYR A 292 5.03 6.26 11.26
C TYR A 292 5.31 6.59 12.74
N GLU A 293 6.32 5.98 13.36
CA GLU A 293 6.71 6.33 14.75
C GLU A 293 7.04 7.83 14.87
N LYS A 294 7.79 8.38 13.92
CA LYS A 294 8.12 9.81 13.90
C LYS A 294 6.87 10.67 13.71
N ALA A 295 6.03 10.37 12.73
CA ALA A 295 4.81 11.13 12.45
C ALA A 295 3.83 11.07 13.62
N PHE A 296 3.57 9.90 14.19
CA PHE A 296 2.73 9.77 15.39
C PHE A 296 3.37 10.47 16.59
N GLY A 297 4.72 10.47 16.68
CA GLY A 297 5.48 11.19 17.72
C GLY A 297 5.19 12.68 17.78
N ILE A 298 4.79 13.31 16.69
CA ILE A 298 4.52 14.75 16.57
C ILE A 298 3.05 15.08 16.30
N ALA A 299 2.18 14.09 16.09
CA ALA A 299 0.76 14.27 15.84
C ALA A 299 0.05 15.02 16.98
N ARG A 300 -0.84 15.95 16.65
CA ARG A 300 -1.52 16.85 17.59
C ARG A 300 -3.03 16.86 17.45
N ASP A 301 -3.54 16.90 16.22
CA ASP A 301 -4.92 17.23 15.93
C ASP A 301 -5.70 16.03 15.36
N LEU A 302 -5.16 15.36 14.32
CA LEU A 302 -5.84 14.30 13.60
C LEU A 302 -4.88 13.24 13.09
N ILE A 303 -5.20 11.97 13.32
CA ILE A 303 -4.69 10.83 12.57
C ILE A 303 -5.87 10.20 11.84
N TYR A 304 -5.80 10.16 10.51
CA TYR A 304 -6.74 9.46 9.65
C TYR A 304 -6.05 8.28 8.98
N VAL A 305 -6.66 7.09 9.03
CA VAL A 305 -6.09 5.86 8.47
C VAL A 305 -7.15 5.13 7.66
N GLU A 306 -6.81 4.72 6.44
CA GLU A 306 -7.49 3.66 5.70
C GLU A 306 -6.54 2.49 5.58
N ASP A 307 -6.95 1.33 6.04
CA ASP A 307 -6.10 0.14 6.07
C ASP A 307 -6.91 -1.15 5.94
N GLN A 308 -6.31 -2.13 5.32
CA GLN A 308 -6.91 -3.45 5.12
C GLN A 308 -7.06 -4.24 6.43
N TYR A 309 -6.29 -3.97 7.46
CA TYR A 309 -6.18 -4.88 8.60
C TYR A 309 -6.29 -4.24 9.99
N LEU A 310 -5.45 -3.25 10.29
CA LEU A 310 -5.25 -2.76 11.67
C LEU A 310 -5.06 -3.94 12.65
N TRP A 311 -4.12 -4.85 12.37
CA TRP A 311 -4.03 -6.11 13.10
C TRP A 311 -3.05 -6.11 14.28
N SER A 312 -2.14 -5.17 14.40
CA SER A 312 -1.03 -5.29 15.33
C SER A 312 -1.14 -4.35 16.52
N GLU A 313 -1.09 -4.89 17.75
CA GLU A 313 -0.91 -4.06 18.95
C GLU A 313 0.38 -3.25 18.90
N LEU A 314 1.48 -3.81 18.35
CA LEU A 314 2.75 -3.09 18.22
C LEU A 314 2.61 -1.85 17.32
N VAL A 315 1.86 -1.96 16.23
CA VAL A 315 1.56 -0.84 15.33
C VAL A 315 0.60 0.16 16.00
N ALA A 316 -0.45 -0.35 16.64
CA ALA A 316 -1.42 0.48 17.36
C ALA A 316 -0.80 1.21 18.56
N GLN A 317 0.32 0.71 19.13
CA GLN A 317 1.00 1.35 20.25
C GLN A 317 1.49 2.77 19.92
N GLY A 318 2.00 2.99 18.72
CA GLY A 318 2.42 4.34 18.29
C GLY A 318 1.27 5.35 18.29
N ILE A 319 0.07 4.93 17.83
CA ILE A 319 -1.15 5.76 17.89
C ILE A 319 -1.63 5.94 19.34
N HIS A 320 -1.57 4.88 20.15
CA HIS A 320 -1.89 4.92 21.58
C HIS A 320 -1.05 5.99 22.30
N ASP A 321 0.27 5.95 22.11
CA ASP A 321 1.19 6.88 22.76
C ASP A 321 0.99 8.33 22.28
N ALA A 322 0.59 8.52 21.02
CA ALA A 322 0.18 9.82 20.49
C ALA A 322 -1.09 10.35 21.18
N LEU A 323 -2.10 9.48 21.38
CA LEU A 323 -3.33 9.83 22.08
C LEU A 323 -3.12 10.19 23.55
N GLU A 324 -2.21 9.51 24.25
CA GLU A 324 -1.84 9.85 25.62
C GLU A 324 -1.13 11.21 25.70
N ARG A 325 -0.23 11.48 24.76
CA ARG A 325 0.54 12.72 24.72
C ARG A 325 -0.29 13.95 24.32
N SER A 326 -1.23 13.79 23.38
CA SER A 326 -2.02 14.89 22.81
C SER A 326 -3.51 14.74 23.15
N PRO A 327 -4.05 15.45 24.16
CA PRO A 327 -5.48 15.36 24.53
C PRO A 327 -6.43 15.86 23.44
N ALA A 328 -5.98 16.77 22.56
CA ALA A 328 -6.76 17.25 21.43
C ALA A 328 -6.88 16.25 20.29
N LEU A 329 -5.93 15.33 20.16
CA LEU A 329 -5.84 14.38 19.06
C LEU A 329 -7.11 13.53 18.90
N ARG A 330 -7.57 13.41 17.67
CA ARG A 330 -8.65 12.50 17.23
C ARG A 330 -8.09 11.51 16.24
N VAL A 331 -8.62 10.28 16.30
CA VAL A 331 -8.21 9.19 15.40
C VAL A 331 -9.45 8.64 14.71
N ILE A 332 -9.41 8.60 13.38
CA ILE A 332 -10.45 8.00 12.54
C ILE A 332 -9.79 6.92 11.70
N VAL A 333 -10.30 5.71 11.81
CA VAL A 333 -9.77 4.55 11.07
C VAL A 333 -10.88 3.91 10.26
N VAL A 334 -10.61 3.59 9.00
CA VAL A 334 -11.51 2.88 8.09
C VAL A 334 -10.89 1.54 7.73
N VAL A 335 -11.63 0.46 7.96
CA VAL A 335 -11.16 -0.92 7.75
C VAL A 335 -12.25 -1.76 7.07
N PRO A 336 -11.91 -2.89 6.43
CA PRO A 336 -12.91 -3.81 5.90
C PRO A 336 -13.81 -4.37 7.00
N ARG A 337 -15.10 -4.53 6.71
CA ARG A 337 -16.07 -5.11 7.66
C ARG A 337 -15.74 -6.56 8.02
N TYR A 338 -15.29 -7.34 7.04
CA TYR A 338 -14.98 -8.76 7.20
C TYR A 338 -13.57 -9.06 6.66
N PRO A 339 -12.93 -10.13 7.17
CA PRO A 339 -11.69 -10.64 6.57
C PRO A 339 -11.88 -11.03 5.10
N ASP A 340 -10.81 -11.02 4.32
CA ASP A 340 -10.77 -11.43 2.90
C ASP A 340 -11.14 -12.91 2.67
N ALA A 341 -10.92 -13.77 3.66
CA ALA A 341 -11.23 -15.19 3.61
C ALA A 341 -12.24 -15.61 4.70
N ASP A 342 -13.23 -16.38 4.32
CA ASP A 342 -14.33 -16.88 5.17
C ASP A 342 -14.11 -18.32 5.68
N GLY A 343 -12.89 -18.70 5.96
CA GLY A 343 -12.59 -20.02 6.51
C GLY A 343 -12.72 -20.08 8.04
N ALA A 344 -13.24 -21.20 8.57
CA ALA A 344 -13.28 -21.45 10.03
C ALA A 344 -11.90 -21.40 10.68
N LEU A 345 -10.82 -21.66 9.91
CA LEU A 345 -9.44 -21.62 10.36
C LEU A 345 -8.73 -20.29 10.04
N SER A 346 -9.16 -19.55 9.02
CA SER A 346 -8.53 -18.30 8.60
C SER A 346 -9.10 -17.06 9.29
N GLY A 347 -10.39 -17.03 9.56
CA GLY A 347 -11.07 -15.89 10.18
C GLY A 347 -10.62 -15.57 11.60
N PRO A 348 -10.53 -16.53 12.53
CA PRO A 348 -10.16 -16.23 13.92
C PRO A 348 -8.78 -15.61 14.11
N PRO A 349 -7.68 -16.03 13.44
CA PRO A 349 -6.38 -15.35 13.55
C PRO A 349 -6.42 -13.89 13.08
N SER A 350 -7.12 -13.61 11.96
CA SER A 350 -7.28 -12.23 11.44
C SER A 350 -7.98 -11.33 12.44
N ARG A 351 -9.12 -11.80 13.00
CA ARG A 351 -9.88 -11.06 14.02
C ARG A 351 -9.12 -10.89 15.33
N PHE A 352 -8.27 -11.86 15.70
CA PHE A 352 -7.50 -11.81 16.95
C PHE A 352 -6.65 -10.54 17.06
N GLY A 353 -5.85 -10.25 16.01
CA GLY A 353 -5.00 -9.06 15.97
C GLY A 353 -5.82 -7.76 16.00
N GLN A 354 -6.85 -7.67 15.15
CA GLN A 354 -7.70 -6.47 15.05
C GLN A 354 -8.43 -6.16 16.37
N LEU A 355 -9.02 -7.17 17.01
CA LEU A 355 -9.70 -7.01 18.32
C LEU A 355 -8.77 -6.41 19.36
N ARG A 356 -7.51 -6.80 19.39
CA ARG A 356 -6.52 -6.29 20.35
C ARG A 356 -6.10 -4.87 20.03
N ALA A 357 -5.80 -4.57 18.77
CA ALA A 357 -5.42 -3.24 18.33
C ALA A 357 -6.55 -2.21 18.58
N VAL A 358 -7.77 -2.50 18.12
CA VAL A 358 -8.93 -1.62 18.32
C VAL A 358 -9.23 -1.39 19.81
N ARG A 359 -9.19 -2.45 20.63
CA ARG A 359 -9.40 -2.31 22.09
C ARG A 359 -8.32 -1.48 22.76
N LEU A 360 -7.07 -1.59 22.33
CA LEU A 360 -5.98 -0.77 22.84
C LEU A 360 -6.27 0.72 22.61
N LEU A 361 -6.60 1.09 21.38
CA LEU A 361 -6.87 2.47 21.01
C LEU A 361 -8.10 3.05 21.70
N GLN A 362 -9.21 2.30 21.71
CA GLN A 362 -10.47 2.77 22.32
C GLN A 362 -10.37 2.93 23.86
N ARG A 363 -9.55 2.10 24.51
CA ARG A 363 -9.30 2.21 25.96
C ARG A 363 -8.39 3.37 26.32
N ALA A 364 -7.39 3.67 25.49
CA ALA A 364 -6.48 4.78 25.69
C ALA A 364 -7.20 6.12 25.70
N ALA A 365 -8.19 6.28 24.82
CA ALA A 365 -8.85 7.56 24.60
C ALA A 365 -10.35 7.39 24.27
N PRO A 366 -11.18 7.07 25.28
CA PRO A 366 -12.62 6.95 25.08
C PRO A 366 -13.22 8.19 24.43
N GLY A 367 -14.00 8.01 23.35
CA GLY A 367 -14.64 9.12 22.60
C GLY A 367 -13.69 9.93 21.70
N ARG A 368 -12.41 9.54 21.58
CA ARG A 368 -11.43 10.18 20.68
C ARG A 368 -10.98 9.30 19.53
N VAL A 369 -11.42 8.06 19.49
CA VAL A 369 -11.10 7.07 18.46
C VAL A 369 -12.38 6.53 17.84
N GLY A 370 -12.55 6.73 16.54
CA GLY A 370 -13.60 6.12 15.72
C GLY A 370 -13.01 5.08 14.78
N VAL A 371 -13.61 3.89 14.74
CA VAL A 371 -13.29 2.85 13.77
C VAL A 371 -14.53 2.54 12.96
N PHE A 372 -14.41 2.62 11.65
CA PHE A 372 -15.54 2.52 10.72
C PHE A 372 -15.25 1.50 9.64
N ASP A 373 -16.29 0.99 9.02
CA ASP A 373 -16.26 0.24 7.77
C ASP A 373 -17.25 0.85 6.76
N LEU A 374 -17.14 0.45 5.51
CA LEU A 374 -17.90 1.03 4.40
C LEU A 374 -18.91 0.05 3.83
N GLU A 375 -20.00 0.58 3.27
CA GLU A 375 -20.95 -0.13 2.42
C GLU A 375 -21.42 0.77 1.28
N ASN A 376 -21.68 0.19 0.10
CA ASN A 376 -22.23 0.93 -1.03
C ASN A 376 -23.73 1.27 -0.84
N GLU A 377 -24.33 1.95 -1.80
CA GLU A 377 -25.75 2.35 -1.72
C GLU A 377 -26.71 1.15 -1.65
N GLU A 378 -26.31 -0.01 -2.18
CA GLU A 378 -27.08 -1.26 -2.12
C GLU A 378 -26.94 -1.99 -0.76
N GLY A 379 -26.10 -1.48 0.15
CA GLY A 379 -25.82 -2.09 1.45
C GLY A 379 -24.78 -3.21 1.40
N THR A 380 -24.11 -3.41 0.26
CA THR A 380 -23.01 -4.38 0.15
C THR A 380 -21.75 -3.79 0.78
N PRO A 381 -21.10 -4.51 1.70
CA PRO A 381 -19.85 -4.03 2.31
C PRO A 381 -18.77 -3.78 1.26
N ILE A 382 -18.03 -2.67 1.40
CA ILE A 382 -16.89 -2.33 0.55
C ILE A 382 -15.62 -2.88 1.21
N TYR A 383 -14.80 -3.58 0.43
CA TYR A 383 -13.50 -4.03 0.90
C TYR A 383 -12.48 -2.91 0.82
N VAL A 384 -12.11 -2.36 1.95
CA VAL A 384 -11.08 -1.31 2.05
C VAL A 384 -9.71 -1.96 1.91
N HIS A 385 -9.01 -1.66 0.81
CA HIS A 385 -7.66 -2.14 0.53
C HIS A 385 -6.64 -1.00 0.41
N ALA A 386 -7.08 0.25 0.46
CA ALA A 386 -6.21 1.42 0.52
C ALA A 386 -5.26 1.33 1.73
N LYS A 387 -4.06 1.88 1.58
CA LYS A 387 -3.08 2.07 2.63
C LYS A 387 -2.71 3.54 2.63
N ILE A 388 -3.56 4.33 3.29
CA ILE A 388 -3.44 5.78 3.44
C ILE A 388 -3.34 6.10 4.93
N CYS A 389 -2.38 6.93 5.30
CA CYS A 389 -2.34 7.57 6.60
C CYS A 389 -2.10 9.05 6.44
N ILE A 390 -2.94 9.89 7.05
CA ILE A 390 -2.83 11.35 7.02
C ILE A 390 -2.70 11.84 8.46
N VAL A 391 -1.68 12.66 8.73
CA VAL A 391 -1.42 13.23 10.05
C VAL A 391 -1.47 14.76 9.96
N ASP A 392 -2.36 15.36 10.74
CA ASP A 392 -2.53 16.82 10.92
C ASP A 392 -2.68 17.60 9.59
N ASP A 393 -3.27 16.97 8.55
CA ASP A 393 -3.42 17.53 7.20
C ASP A 393 -2.11 18.01 6.55
N THR A 394 -0.96 17.55 7.06
CA THR A 394 0.36 18.04 6.65
C THR A 394 1.20 16.93 6.00
N TRP A 395 1.26 15.78 6.62
CA TRP A 395 2.00 14.61 6.15
C TRP A 395 1.03 13.50 5.82
N PHE A 396 1.26 12.81 4.71
CA PHE A 396 0.52 11.60 4.42
C PHE A 396 1.40 10.54 3.77
N THR A 397 0.96 9.30 3.88
CA THR A 397 1.51 8.15 3.15
C THR A 397 0.47 7.52 2.26
N CYS A 398 0.93 7.00 1.12
CA CYS A 398 0.19 6.04 0.31
C CYS A 398 1.18 5.02 -0.25
N GLY A 399 0.85 3.74 -0.11
CA GLY A 399 1.77 2.67 -0.50
C GLY A 399 1.18 1.27 -0.40
N SER A 400 2.05 0.29 -0.21
CA SER A 400 1.68 -1.11 -0.14
C SER A 400 1.56 -1.65 1.28
N ASP A 401 2.08 -0.95 2.28
CA ASP A 401 2.20 -1.41 3.65
C ASP A 401 0.89 -1.33 4.43
N ASN A 402 0.50 -2.41 5.04
CA ASN A 402 -0.64 -2.46 5.94
C ASN A 402 -0.24 -2.10 7.39
N PHE A 403 -1.21 -1.67 8.20
CA PHE A 403 -1.06 -1.44 9.64
C PHE A 403 -1.00 -2.77 10.39
N ASN A 404 0.03 -3.54 10.09
CA ASN A 404 0.34 -4.80 10.75
C ASN A 404 1.87 -4.96 10.88
N ARG A 405 2.30 -5.83 11.79
CA ARG A 405 3.71 -6.06 12.07
C ARG A 405 4.43 -6.68 10.88
N ARG A 406 3.75 -7.52 10.08
CA ARG A 406 4.37 -8.14 8.92
C ARG A 406 4.78 -7.14 7.85
N SER A 407 3.92 -6.18 7.50
CA SER A 407 4.27 -5.10 6.55
C SER A 407 5.35 -4.18 7.09
N TRP A 408 5.37 -3.94 8.40
CA TRP A 408 6.37 -3.06 9.01
C TRP A 408 7.72 -3.73 9.25
N THR A 409 7.82 -5.08 9.20
CA THR A 409 9.05 -5.78 9.59
C THR A 409 9.43 -6.99 8.74
N CYS A 410 8.54 -7.61 7.99
CA CYS A 410 8.71 -8.94 7.41
C CYS A 410 8.62 -8.99 5.89
N ASP A 411 7.55 -8.44 5.33
CA ASP A 411 7.33 -8.39 3.88
C ASP A 411 8.24 -7.34 3.24
N SER A 412 8.38 -7.32 1.93
CA SER A 412 8.95 -6.17 1.26
C SER A 412 7.84 -5.22 0.82
N GLU A 413 7.89 -4.00 1.33
CA GLU A 413 6.89 -2.97 1.09
C GLU A 413 7.53 -1.72 0.47
N LEU A 414 6.69 -0.90 -0.16
CA LEU A 414 7.05 0.37 -0.75
C LEU A 414 5.94 1.39 -0.51
N THR A 415 6.31 2.53 0.04
CA THR A 415 5.40 3.61 0.41
C THR A 415 6.06 4.94 0.13
N CYS A 416 5.29 5.91 -0.33
CA CYS A 416 5.73 7.29 -0.40
C CYS A 416 5.10 8.09 0.73
N ALA A 417 5.93 8.76 1.53
CA ALA A 417 5.50 9.81 2.42
C ALA A 417 5.62 11.16 1.70
N VAL A 418 4.62 12.03 1.84
CA VAL A 418 4.51 13.27 1.07
C VAL A 418 4.18 14.44 1.99
N VAL A 419 4.85 15.56 1.74
CA VAL A 419 4.58 16.88 2.35
C VAL A 419 4.50 17.90 1.23
N ASP A 420 3.47 18.75 1.25
CA ASP A 420 3.38 19.90 0.34
C ASP A 420 4.28 21.02 0.84
N THR A 421 5.19 21.48 -0.01
CA THR A 421 6.14 22.55 0.32
C THR A 421 5.75 23.90 -0.30
N THR A 422 4.54 24.01 -0.91
CA THR A 422 4.10 25.25 -1.52
C THR A 422 3.69 26.34 -0.50
N GLY A 423 4.37 27.46 -0.56
CA GLY A 423 3.95 28.70 0.05
C GLY A 423 3.80 28.65 1.58
N THR A 424 2.73 29.25 2.09
CA THR A 424 2.45 29.36 3.53
C THR A 424 1.57 28.24 4.07
N ASP A 425 0.98 27.39 3.21
CA ASP A 425 0.07 26.31 3.59
C ASP A 425 0.62 24.93 3.16
N ALA A 426 1.50 24.38 3.99
CA ALA A 426 2.05 23.04 3.80
C ALA A 426 1.01 21.91 3.94
N ARG A 427 -0.25 22.24 4.26
CA ARG A 427 -1.32 21.26 4.50
C ARG A 427 -2.16 20.96 3.25
N ARG A 428 -1.94 21.68 2.15
CA ARG A 428 -2.90 21.66 1.03
C ARG A 428 -3.13 20.26 0.46
N LEU A 429 -2.10 19.55 0.02
CA LEU A 429 -2.27 18.25 -0.65
C LEU A 429 -2.82 17.17 0.30
N ALA A 430 -2.28 17.05 1.52
CA ALA A 430 -2.76 16.08 2.50
C ALA A 430 -4.22 16.34 2.90
N ARG A 431 -4.58 17.62 3.08
CA ARG A 431 -5.95 18.05 3.36
C ARG A 431 -6.88 17.77 2.18
N ASP A 432 -6.46 18.09 0.96
CA ASP A 432 -7.26 17.85 -0.25
C ASP A 432 -7.55 16.35 -0.43
N LEU A 433 -6.57 15.48 -0.20
CA LEU A 433 -6.75 14.04 -0.21
C LEU A 433 -7.76 13.59 0.86
N ARG A 434 -7.63 14.07 2.10
CA ARG A 434 -8.59 13.76 3.16
C ARG A 434 -10.01 14.21 2.80
N LEU A 435 -10.16 15.42 2.29
CA LEU A 435 -11.47 15.94 1.89
C LEU A 435 -12.07 15.16 0.73
N GLU A 436 -11.26 14.64 -0.18
CA GLU A 436 -11.70 13.79 -1.28
C GLU A 436 -12.33 12.49 -0.77
N VAL A 437 -11.57 11.71 -0.01
CA VAL A 437 -12.07 10.43 0.51
C VAL A 437 -13.21 10.61 1.52
N TRP A 438 -13.17 11.65 2.36
CA TRP A 438 -14.25 11.92 3.30
C TRP A 438 -15.55 12.37 2.60
N SER A 439 -15.44 13.14 1.51
CA SER A 439 -16.60 13.56 0.70
C SER A 439 -17.36 12.35 0.18
N GLU A 440 -16.65 11.35 -0.30
CA GLU A 440 -17.23 10.09 -0.75
C GLU A 440 -17.84 9.29 0.40
N HIS A 441 -17.07 9.03 1.46
CA HIS A 441 -17.52 8.20 2.58
C HIS A 441 -18.72 8.76 3.33
N LEU A 442 -18.81 10.09 3.44
CA LEU A 442 -19.87 10.78 4.17
C LEU A 442 -21.04 11.23 3.27
N GLY A 443 -20.87 11.22 1.94
CA GLY A 443 -21.85 11.75 1.00
C GLY A 443 -22.05 13.26 1.13
N LEU A 444 -20.98 14.01 1.47
CA LEU A 444 -21.01 15.46 1.72
C LEU A 444 -20.02 16.19 0.82
N THR A 445 -20.24 17.51 0.64
CA THR A 445 -19.32 18.32 -0.17
C THR A 445 -18.00 18.61 0.57
N ARG A 446 -16.91 18.77 -0.18
CA ARG A 446 -15.59 19.10 0.38
C ARG A 446 -15.61 20.42 1.17
N GLU A 447 -16.40 21.40 0.72
CA GLU A 447 -16.54 22.70 1.37
C GLU A 447 -17.14 22.58 2.77
N SER A 448 -18.18 21.74 2.93
CA SER A 448 -18.81 21.51 4.23
C SER A 448 -17.88 20.78 5.20
N LEU A 449 -17.04 19.89 4.69
CA LEU A 449 -16.07 19.12 5.49
C LEU A 449 -14.83 19.95 5.85
N ALA A 450 -14.44 20.90 4.98
CA ALA A 450 -13.26 21.73 5.17
C ALA A 450 -13.36 22.68 6.39
N ALA A 451 -14.57 22.99 6.82
CA ALA A 451 -14.82 23.87 7.97
C ALA A 451 -14.78 23.16 9.33
N LEU A 452 -14.72 21.82 9.34
CA LEU A 452 -14.77 21.03 10.57
C LEU A 452 -13.40 20.95 11.24
N ASP A 453 -13.37 21.18 12.54
CA ASP A 453 -12.26 20.79 13.39
C ASP A 453 -12.27 19.26 13.67
N PRO A 454 -11.17 18.66 14.13
CA PRO A 454 -11.11 17.23 14.37
C PRO A 454 -12.16 16.67 15.35
N PRO A 455 -12.52 17.33 16.48
CA PRO A 455 -13.63 16.91 17.31
C PRO A 455 -14.97 16.86 16.57
N ALA A 456 -15.34 17.95 15.88
CA ALA A 456 -16.59 18.03 15.13
C ALA A 456 -16.62 17.01 13.97
N ALA A 457 -15.48 16.76 13.35
CA ALA A 457 -15.34 15.74 12.32
C ALA A 457 -15.61 14.34 12.86
N LEU A 458 -15.00 13.93 13.97
CA LEU A 458 -15.24 12.63 14.59
C LEU A 458 -16.70 12.47 15.04
N ASP A 459 -17.30 13.53 15.59
CA ASP A 459 -18.72 13.53 15.93
C ASP A 459 -19.62 13.35 14.70
N LEU A 460 -19.28 13.99 13.57
CA LEU A 460 -20.00 13.83 12.31
C LEU A 460 -19.92 12.37 11.82
N TRP A 461 -18.74 11.78 11.77
CA TRP A 461 -18.54 10.37 11.42
C TRP A 461 -19.38 9.46 12.30
N THR A 462 -19.34 9.67 13.60
CA THR A 462 -20.10 8.87 14.57
C THR A 462 -21.61 8.99 14.37
N ARG A 463 -22.12 10.23 14.15
CA ARG A 463 -23.56 10.45 13.91
C ARG A 463 -24.01 9.86 12.57
N THR A 464 -23.21 9.99 11.51
CA THR A 464 -23.54 9.42 10.20
C THR A 464 -23.61 7.90 10.26
N ALA A 465 -22.65 7.25 10.91
CA ALA A 465 -22.68 5.81 11.12
C ALA A 465 -23.89 5.37 11.97
N ALA A 466 -24.20 6.11 13.05
CA ALA A 466 -25.34 5.81 13.92
C ALA A 466 -26.69 6.00 13.20
N ALA A 467 -26.81 6.99 12.31
CA ALA A 467 -28.01 7.20 11.51
C ALA A 467 -28.29 6.02 10.57
N LEU A 468 -27.24 5.51 9.92
CA LEU A 468 -27.36 4.35 9.02
C LEU A 468 -27.65 3.07 9.82
N ASP A 469 -27.02 2.87 11.00
CA ASP A 469 -27.32 1.74 11.89
C ASP A 469 -28.76 1.78 12.39
N ALA A 470 -29.28 2.97 12.74
CA ALA A 470 -30.67 3.15 13.17
C ALA A 470 -31.67 2.87 12.05
N TRP A 471 -31.36 3.26 10.82
CA TRP A 471 -32.22 2.98 9.66
C TRP A 471 -32.36 1.47 9.42
N TYR A 472 -31.26 0.69 9.50
CA TYR A 472 -31.32 -0.76 9.43
C TYR A 472 -32.10 -1.38 10.60
N ALA A 473 -31.87 -0.91 11.82
CA ALA A 473 -32.60 -1.39 13.01
C ALA A 473 -34.10 -1.10 12.93
N GLY A 474 -34.49 -0.01 12.24
CA GLY A 474 -35.86 0.38 11.95
C GLY A 474 -36.50 -0.37 10.77
N GLY A 475 -35.82 -1.36 10.19
CA GLY A 475 -36.36 -2.15 9.07
C GLY A 475 -36.31 -1.40 7.73
N CYS A 476 -35.34 -0.52 7.54
CA CYS A 476 -35.11 0.22 6.29
C CYS A 476 -36.32 1.09 5.87
N GLN A 477 -36.98 1.69 6.85
CA GLN A 477 -38.15 2.55 6.57
C GLN A 477 -37.70 3.97 6.19
N GLY A 478 -38.31 4.51 5.12
CA GLY A 478 -37.98 5.83 4.59
C GLY A 478 -36.70 5.85 3.74
N ALA A 479 -36.24 7.06 3.38
CA ALA A 479 -35.04 7.23 2.59
C ALA A 479 -33.78 6.75 3.36
N ARG A 480 -32.87 6.07 2.66
CA ARG A 480 -31.58 5.70 3.22
C ARG A 480 -30.80 6.96 3.62
N PRO A 481 -30.25 7.05 4.83
CA PRO A 481 -29.36 8.15 5.20
C PRO A 481 -28.15 8.27 4.26
N ALA A 482 -27.69 9.49 4.03
CA ALA A 482 -26.49 9.73 3.22
C ALA A 482 -25.23 9.14 3.88
N GLY A 483 -24.24 8.86 3.07
CA GLY A 483 -22.96 8.30 3.48
C GLY A 483 -22.92 6.77 3.40
N GLN A 484 -21.68 6.28 3.43
CA GLN A 484 -21.35 4.86 3.23
C GLN A 484 -20.82 4.20 4.51
N ILE A 485 -20.65 4.98 5.59
CA ILE A 485 -19.94 4.52 6.79
C ILE A 485 -20.84 3.83 7.81
N ARG A 486 -20.30 2.76 8.42
CA ARG A 486 -20.87 2.05 9.56
C ARG A 486 -19.89 2.05 10.74
N ALA A 487 -20.39 2.01 11.96
CA ALA A 487 -19.53 1.78 13.11
C ALA A 487 -18.95 0.35 13.03
N HIS A 488 -17.63 0.23 12.89
CA HIS A 488 -16.99 -1.08 12.76
C HIS A 488 -17.09 -1.89 14.06
N ARG A 489 -17.50 -3.13 13.94
CA ARG A 489 -17.64 -4.07 15.05
C ARG A 489 -16.94 -5.38 14.73
N THR A 490 -15.70 -5.50 15.19
CA THR A 490 -15.00 -6.78 15.05
C THR A 490 -15.73 -7.88 15.85
N GLU A 491 -16.14 -8.95 15.18
CA GLU A 491 -16.82 -10.08 15.81
C GLU A 491 -15.96 -10.68 16.94
N PRO A 492 -16.51 -10.88 18.15
CA PRO A 492 -15.76 -11.41 19.27
C PRO A 492 -15.31 -12.86 19.00
N LEU A 493 -14.20 -13.25 19.60
CA LEU A 493 -13.72 -14.63 19.61
C LEU A 493 -14.14 -15.33 20.90
N SER A 494 -14.55 -16.60 20.78
CA SER A 494 -14.68 -17.44 21.96
C SER A 494 -13.30 -17.69 22.59
N ARG A 495 -13.27 -18.05 23.88
CA ARG A 495 -12.01 -18.37 24.58
C ARG A 495 -11.23 -19.49 23.88
N PHE A 496 -11.94 -20.48 23.35
CA PHE A 496 -11.33 -21.59 22.61
C PHE A 496 -10.73 -21.10 21.28
N GLN A 497 -11.46 -20.28 20.52
CA GLN A 497 -10.94 -19.68 19.28
C GLN A 497 -9.69 -18.83 19.54
N ALA A 498 -9.71 -17.99 20.57
CA ALA A 498 -8.56 -17.14 20.91
C ALA A 498 -7.31 -17.96 21.25
N LEU A 499 -7.47 -19.09 21.95
CA LEU A 499 -6.36 -19.95 22.37
C LEU A 499 -5.55 -20.50 21.19
N TRP A 500 -6.20 -20.98 20.15
CA TRP A 500 -5.51 -21.52 18.97
C TRP A 500 -5.22 -20.46 17.89
N ALA A 501 -5.99 -19.38 17.86
CA ALA A 501 -5.79 -18.31 16.89
C ALA A 501 -4.50 -17.50 17.18
N GLU A 502 -4.16 -17.28 18.45
CA GLU A 502 -2.99 -16.50 18.83
C GLU A 502 -1.67 -17.03 18.26
N PRO A 503 -1.29 -18.31 18.40
CA PRO A 503 -0.04 -18.81 17.82
C PRO A 503 -0.04 -18.72 16.29
N LEU A 504 -1.15 -19.02 15.61
CA LEU A 504 -1.24 -18.87 14.15
C LEU A 504 -1.13 -17.40 13.71
N TYR A 505 -1.80 -16.49 14.44
CA TYR A 505 -1.67 -15.06 14.21
C TYR A 505 -0.21 -14.63 14.30
N ARG A 506 0.49 -14.93 15.41
CA ARG A 506 1.87 -14.49 15.64
C ARG A 506 2.89 -15.08 14.67
N LEU A 507 2.68 -16.31 14.20
CA LEU A 507 3.67 -17.03 13.39
C LEU A 507 3.42 -16.92 11.89
N ILE A 508 2.16 -16.82 11.44
CA ILE A 508 1.78 -16.90 10.03
C ILE A 508 1.15 -15.60 9.54
N TYR A 509 0.14 -15.08 10.25
CA TYR A 509 -0.61 -13.92 9.80
C TYR A 509 0.15 -12.61 10.01
N ASP A 510 0.80 -12.46 11.17
CA ASP A 510 1.52 -11.24 11.53
C ASP A 510 2.92 -11.55 12.12
N PRO A 511 3.80 -12.24 11.35
CA PRO A 511 5.13 -12.61 11.82
C PRO A 511 6.03 -11.40 12.05
N ASP A 512 6.92 -11.50 13.04
CA ASP A 512 7.94 -10.50 13.31
C ASP A 512 9.20 -10.74 12.45
N GLY A 513 9.48 -9.81 11.56
CA GLY A 513 10.61 -9.84 10.63
C GLY A 513 11.86 -9.14 11.13
N ARG A 514 11.84 -8.54 12.32
CA ARG A 514 13.00 -7.85 12.90
C ARG A 514 14.16 -8.81 13.21
N PRO A 515 15.40 -8.31 13.27
CA PRO A 515 16.51 -9.05 13.87
C PRO A 515 16.17 -9.55 15.26
N HIS A 516 16.68 -10.72 15.64
CA HIS A 516 16.31 -11.36 16.91
C HIS A 516 16.53 -10.46 18.16
N ARG A 517 17.56 -9.61 18.12
CA ARG A 517 17.88 -8.63 19.17
C ARG A 517 16.76 -7.62 19.43
N LEU A 518 16.02 -7.21 18.37
CA LEU A 518 14.96 -6.19 18.44
C LEU A 518 13.57 -6.77 18.77
N ARG A 519 13.37 -8.07 18.70
CA ARG A 519 12.03 -8.67 18.92
C ARG A 519 11.51 -8.56 20.34
N ARG A 520 12.37 -8.24 21.31
CA ARG A 520 12.02 -8.06 22.71
C ARG A 520 11.86 -6.58 23.09
N SER A 521 12.06 -5.67 22.17
CA SER A 521 11.88 -4.23 22.34
C SER A 521 10.70 -3.74 21.49
N ALA A 522 10.28 -2.49 21.71
CA ALA A 522 9.34 -1.78 20.86
C ALA A 522 10.01 -1.17 19.60
N GLU A 523 11.34 -1.21 19.52
CA GLU A 523 12.11 -0.57 18.44
C GLU A 523 11.96 -1.29 17.10
N PHE A 524 11.93 -0.51 16.02
CA PHE A 524 11.93 -0.97 14.63
C PHE A 524 13.28 -0.81 13.94
#